data_c8a52b95e2d6d6b1be33bea45beca876
#
_entry.id   c8a52b95e2d6d6b1be33bea45beca876
#
_cell.length_a   1.000
_cell.length_b   1.000
_cell.length_c   1.000
_cell.angle_alpha   90.00
_cell.angle_beta   90.00
_cell.angle_gamma   90.00
#
_symmetry.space_group_name_H-M   'P 1'
#
loop_
_entity.id
_entity.type
_entity.pdbx_description
1 polymer ?
#
loop_
_entity_poly.entity_id
_entity_poly.type
_entity_poly.pdbx_seq_one_letter_code
_entity_poly.pdbx_strand_id
1 'polypeptide(L)'
;MKSILENRPELAYEVNQAAEVAGYLWQKGWAERNGGNITLNITEYVDDEIKALPAISEVKQIGKQLPYLKGCYFYCKGTQMRMRDLARWPMANGSIIRILDDCASYVIIADQPVMPTSELPSHLAVHNYLLEKGSPYRASLHTHPIELIAMTHNKKFLEKDVAN
;
A
#
# COMPACT_ATOMS: atom_id res chain seq x y z
N MET A 1 5.41 21.61 7.90
CA MET A 1 4.83 21.44 6.56
C MET A 1 3.40 21.01 6.77
N LYS A 2 2.42 21.55 6.03
CA LYS A 2 1.03 21.10 6.15
C LYS A 2 0.91 19.70 5.56
N SER A 3 0.05 18.85 6.15
CA SER A 3 -0.20 17.51 5.60
C SER A 3 -0.86 17.61 4.24
N ILE A 4 -0.54 16.69 3.32
CA ILE A 4 -1.22 16.56 2.02
C ILE A 4 -2.73 16.33 2.20
N LEU A 5 -3.17 15.78 3.34
CA LEU A 5 -4.57 15.53 3.65
C LEU A 5 -5.32 16.80 4.07
N GLU A 6 -4.60 17.89 4.39
CA GLU A 6 -5.24 19.14 4.80
C GLU A 6 -6.05 19.73 3.64
N ASN A 7 -7.30 20.07 3.90
CA ASN A 7 -8.28 20.56 2.90
C ASN A 7 -8.65 19.53 1.80
N ARG A 8 -8.38 18.23 1.98
CA ARG A 8 -8.73 17.15 1.06
C ARG A 8 -9.54 16.07 1.77
N PRO A 9 -10.82 16.33 2.10
CA PRO A 9 -11.62 15.42 2.93
C PRO A 9 -11.81 14.03 2.31
N GLU A 10 -11.94 13.93 1.00
CA GLU A 10 -12.11 12.65 0.31
C GLU A 10 -10.83 11.81 0.37
N LEU A 11 -9.67 12.39 0.07
CA LEU A 11 -8.39 11.71 0.22
C LEU A 11 -8.12 11.33 1.68
N ALA A 12 -8.42 12.22 2.62
CA ALA A 12 -8.29 11.96 4.06
C ALA A 12 -9.19 10.80 4.49
N TYR A 13 -10.43 10.74 4.00
CA TYR A 13 -11.34 9.65 4.26
C TYR A 13 -10.75 8.30 3.81
N GLU A 14 -10.28 8.20 2.60
CA GLU A 14 -9.71 6.96 2.04
C GLU A 14 -8.44 6.49 2.79
N VAL A 15 -7.55 7.42 3.12
CA VAL A 15 -6.36 7.11 3.92
C VAL A 15 -6.76 6.63 5.33
N ASN A 16 -7.77 7.25 5.94
CA ASN A 16 -8.28 6.83 7.24
C ASN A 16 -8.99 5.48 7.19
N GLN A 17 -9.71 5.15 6.11
CA GLN A 17 -10.27 3.80 5.92
C GLN A 17 -9.17 2.73 5.85
N ALA A 18 -8.08 2.99 5.12
CA ALA A 18 -6.93 2.10 5.12
C ALA A 18 -6.30 1.95 6.52
N ALA A 19 -6.22 3.03 7.27
CA ALA A 19 -5.73 3.04 8.66
C ALA A 19 -6.65 2.24 9.60
N GLU A 20 -7.96 2.37 9.45
CA GLU A 20 -8.95 1.63 10.24
C GLU A 20 -8.82 0.12 10.00
N VAL A 21 -8.73 -0.30 8.73
CA VAL A 21 -8.50 -1.71 8.36
C VAL A 21 -7.19 -2.22 8.95
N ALA A 22 -6.12 -1.43 8.91
CA ALA A 22 -4.86 -1.78 9.57
C ALA A 22 -5.02 -2.05 11.07
N GLY A 23 -5.87 -1.25 11.74
CA GLY A 23 -6.24 -1.44 13.15
C GLY A 23 -6.96 -2.76 13.40
N TYR A 24 -7.91 -3.13 12.54
CA TYR A 24 -8.63 -4.40 12.65
C TYR A 24 -7.71 -5.61 12.46
N LEU A 25 -6.80 -5.54 11.48
CA LEU A 25 -5.83 -6.61 11.22
C LEU A 25 -4.87 -6.81 12.40
N TRP A 26 -4.42 -5.71 13.01
CA TRP A 26 -3.60 -5.77 14.21
C TRP A 26 -4.36 -6.37 15.40
N GLN A 27 -5.62 -5.95 15.65
CA GLN A 27 -6.45 -6.49 16.72
C GLN A 27 -6.74 -7.99 16.56
N LYS A 28 -6.87 -8.46 15.32
CA LYS A 28 -7.02 -9.89 14.99
C LYS A 28 -5.74 -10.71 15.18
N GLY A 29 -4.59 -10.06 15.42
CA GLY A 29 -3.31 -10.74 15.47
C GLY A 29 -2.77 -11.17 14.10
N TRP A 30 -3.32 -10.65 13.02
CA TRP A 30 -2.92 -10.98 11.63
C TRP A 30 -1.83 -10.06 11.07
N ALA A 31 -1.31 -9.18 11.88
CA ALA A 31 -0.27 -8.22 11.55
C ALA A 31 0.69 -8.04 12.72
N GLU A 32 1.41 -9.11 13.08
CA GLU A 32 2.36 -9.08 14.18
C GLU A 32 3.55 -8.17 13.90
N ARG A 33 4.06 -7.51 14.93
CA ARG A 33 5.23 -6.63 14.87
C ARG A 33 5.09 -5.63 13.71
N ASN A 34 5.95 -5.71 12.70
CA ASN A 34 5.92 -4.92 11.47
C ASN A 34 5.33 -5.69 10.27
N GLY A 35 4.81 -6.90 10.50
CA GLY A 35 4.16 -7.73 9.49
C GLY A 35 2.87 -7.12 8.95
N GLY A 36 2.44 -7.63 7.81
CA GLY A 36 1.30 -7.12 7.08
C GLY A 36 1.59 -5.81 6.33
N ASN A 37 0.95 -5.65 5.20
CA ASN A 37 1.10 -4.48 4.34
C ASN A 37 -0.23 -4.05 3.77
N ILE A 38 -0.35 -2.77 3.45
CA ILE A 38 -1.49 -2.19 2.76
C ILE A 38 -1.00 -1.16 1.76
N THR A 39 -1.57 -1.21 0.56
CA THR A 39 -1.43 -0.17 -0.45
C THR A 39 -2.81 0.17 -1.01
N LEU A 40 -3.04 1.45 -1.25
CA LEU A 40 -4.29 1.98 -1.76
C LEU A 40 -4.01 2.85 -2.98
N ASN A 41 -4.65 2.56 -4.11
CA ASN A 41 -4.63 3.44 -5.27
C ASN A 41 -5.51 4.66 -4.98
N ILE A 42 -4.87 5.83 -4.93
CA ILE A 42 -5.51 7.12 -4.61
C ILE A 42 -5.56 8.07 -5.82
N THR A 43 -5.27 7.56 -7.01
CA THR A 43 -5.12 8.38 -8.22
C THR A 43 -6.34 9.26 -8.50
N GLU A 44 -7.55 8.79 -8.24
CA GLU A 44 -8.78 9.56 -8.47
C GLU A 44 -8.99 10.74 -7.52
N TYR A 45 -8.26 10.76 -6.38
CA TYR A 45 -8.31 11.85 -5.38
C TYR A 45 -7.17 12.86 -5.54
N VAL A 46 -6.37 12.72 -6.60
CA VAL A 46 -5.20 13.56 -6.85
C VAL A 46 -5.61 14.79 -7.67
N ASP A 47 -5.55 15.95 -7.05
CA ASP A 47 -5.76 17.24 -7.67
C ASP A 47 -4.48 17.80 -8.33
N ASP A 48 -4.58 18.96 -8.98
CA ASP A 48 -3.44 19.57 -9.67
C ASP A 48 -2.38 20.09 -8.70
N GLU A 49 -2.74 20.42 -7.45
CA GLU A 49 -1.78 20.80 -6.42
C GLU A 49 -0.92 19.60 -6.01
N ILE A 50 -1.55 18.40 -5.84
CA ILE A 50 -0.80 17.16 -5.55
C ILE A 50 0.11 16.79 -6.73
N LYS A 51 -0.37 16.92 -7.97
CA LYS A 51 0.45 16.64 -9.16
C LYS A 51 1.69 17.54 -9.23
N ALA A 52 1.56 18.79 -8.78
CA ALA A 52 2.64 19.77 -8.75
C ALA A 52 3.62 19.58 -7.59
N LEU A 53 3.33 18.71 -6.61
CA LEU A 53 4.24 18.48 -5.49
C LEU A 53 5.59 17.94 -5.98
N PRO A 54 6.70 18.50 -5.47
CA PRO A 54 8.02 17.97 -5.75
C PRO A 54 8.21 16.60 -5.11
N ALA A 55 9.08 15.79 -5.69
CA ALA A 55 9.56 14.59 -5.05
C ALA A 55 10.35 14.96 -3.78
N ILE A 56 10.10 14.23 -2.69
CA ILE A 56 10.85 14.33 -1.42
C ILE A 56 11.81 13.16 -1.23
N SER A 57 11.91 12.30 -2.24
CA SER A 57 12.88 11.20 -2.33
C SER A 57 13.61 11.22 -3.66
N GLU A 58 14.72 10.52 -3.73
CA GLU A 58 15.30 10.11 -5.01
C GLU A 58 14.36 9.15 -5.74
N VAL A 59 14.57 9.00 -7.06
CA VAL A 59 13.88 8.00 -7.88
C VAL A 59 14.25 6.59 -7.39
N LYS A 60 13.24 5.78 -7.16
CA LYS A 60 13.36 4.39 -6.70
C LYS A 60 12.85 3.43 -7.77
N GLN A 61 13.57 2.33 -7.98
CA GLN A 61 13.19 1.31 -8.95
C GLN A 61 12.18 0.34 -8.34
N ILE A 62 11.14 -0.01 -9.10
CA ILE A 62 10.16 -1.04 -8.73
C ILE A 62 10.72 -2.44 -9.00
N GLY A 63 11.63 -2.56 -9.98
CA GLY A 63 12.17 -3.84 -10.43
C GLY A 63 11.27 -4.62 -11.37
N LYS A 64 10.16 -4.00 -11.82
CA LYS A 64 9.20 -4.55 -12.79
C LYS A 64 8.66 -3.43 -13.66
N GLN A 65 8.27 -3.80 -14.90
CA GLN A 65 7.54 -2.93 -15.81
C GLN A 65 6.04 -3.09 -15.57
N LEU A 66 5.33 -2.00 -15.23
CA LEU A 66 3.93 -2.00 -14.84
C LEU A 66 3.14 -0.95 -15.66
N PRO A 67 2.83 -1.23 -16.93
CA PRO A 67 2.38 -0.22 -17.90
C PRO A 67 1.03 0.43 -17.55
N TYR A 68 0.16 -0.28 -16.83
CA TYR A 68 -1.15 0.25 -16.43
C TYR A 68 -1.05 1.21 -15.23
N LEU A 69 0.12 1.33 -14.58
CA LEU A 69 0.33 2.22 -13.44
C LEU A 69 0.94 3.59 -13.83
N LYS A 70 1.11 3.88 -15.10
CA LYS A 70 1.69 5.16 -15.54
C LYS A 70 0.99 6.34 -14.88
N GLY A 71 1.73 7.16 -14.15
CA GLY A 71 1.21 8.37 -13.49
C GLY A 71 0.23 8.12 -12.34
N CYS A 72 0.07 6.87 -11.90
CA CYS A 72 -0.77 6.53 -10.74
C CYS A 72 -0.12 6.95 -9.43
N TYR A 73 -0.97 7.15 -8.42
CA TYR A 73 -0.58 7.51 -7.06
C TYR A 73 -1.08 6.48 -6.07
N PHE A 74 -0.22 6.14 -5.10
CA PHE A 74 -0.55 5.15 -4.09
C PHE A 74 -0.21 5.66 -2.69
N TYR A 75 -1.13 5.44 -1.75
CA TYR A 75 -0.80 5.46 -0.33
C TYR A 75 -0.27 4.06 0.06
N CYS A 76 0.86 4.00 0.75
CA CYS A 76 1.55 2.77 1.08
C CYS A 76 1.98 2.76 2.54
N LYS A 77 1.75 1.65 3.25
CA LYS A 77 2.37 1.44 4.57
C LYS A 77 3.89 1.47 4.44
N GLY A 78 4.53 2.12 5.39
CA GLY A 78 5.99 2.20 5.48
C GLY A 78 6.64 0.85 5.83
N THR A 79 7.85 0.63 5.28
CA THR A 79 8.67 -0.52 5.69
C THR A 79 9.02 -0.42 7.17
N GLN A 80 9.08 -1.57 7.87
CA GLN A 80 9.32 -1.67 9.31
C GLN A 80 8.27 -0.98 10.21
N MET A 81 7.28 -0.27 9.65
CA MET A 81 6.19 0.32 10.40
C MET A 81 5.18 -0.76 10.81
N ARG A 82 4.48 -0.54 11.92
CA ARG A 82 3.48 -1.47 12.43
C ARG A 82 2.08 -1.05 11.98
N MET A 83 1.22 -2.04 11.69
CA MET A 83 -0.19 -1.77 11.38
C MET A 83 -0.92 -1.02 12.51
N ARG A 84 -0.57 -1.35 13.77
CA ARG A 84 -1.07 -0.62 14.94
C ARG A 84 -0.77 0.88 14.90
N ASP A 85 0.44 1.23 14.48
CA ASP A 85 0.89 2.62 14.48
C ASP A 85 0.39 3.34 13.23
N LEU A 86 0.24 2.62 12.10
CA LEU A 86 -0.45 3.11 10.90
C LEU A 86 -1.90 3.49 11.21
N ALA A 87 -2.61 2.67 12.00
CA ALA A 87 -3.98 2.94 12.43
C ALA A 87 -4.14 4.24 13.23
N ARG A 88 -3.10 4.64 13.95
CA ARG A 88 -3.11 5.84 14.81
C ARG A 88 -2.60 7.08 14.11
N TRP A 89 -1.57 6.91 13.28
CA TRP A 89 -0.85 8.00 12.63
C TRP A 89 -0.53 7.60 11.17
N PRO A 90 -1.54 7.58 10.28
CA PRO A 90 -1.38 7.04 8.94
C PRO A 90 -0.28 7.73 8.13
N MET A 91 -0.17 9.07 8.20
CA MET A 91 0.85 9.80 7.43
C MET A 91 2.24 9.77 8.05
N ALA A 92 2.36 9.42 9.34
CA ALA A 92 3.66 9.21 9.99
C ALA A 92 4.22 7.80 9.76
N ASN A 93 3.36 6.82 9.41
CA ASN A 93 3.72 5.41 9.22
C ASN A 93 3.46 4.91 7.79
N GLY A 94 3.04 5.79 6.91
CA GLY A 94 2.83 5.56 5.50
C GLY A 94 3.39 6.70 4.65
N SER A 95 3.38 6.50 3.35
CA SER A 95 3.81 7.50 2.37
C SER A 95 2.89 7.52 1.17
N ILE A 96 2.88 8.64 0.47
CA ILE A 96 2.26 8.74 -0.84
C ILE A 96 3.35 8.73 -1.90
N ILE A 97 3.23 7.82 -2.85
CA ILE A 97 4.14 7.67 -3.98
C ILE A 97 3.45 8.02 -5.29
N ARG A 98 4.25 8.48 -6.24
CA ARG A 98 3.85 8.67 -7.64
C ARG A 98 4.67 7.77 -8.53
N ILE A 99 3.99 6.95 -9.36
CA ILE A 99 4.65 6.15 -10.40
C ILE A 99 5.04 7.06 -11.56
N LEU A 100 6.27 6.90 -12.03
CA LEU A 100 6.81 7.72 -13.10
C LEU A 100 6.38 7.21 -14.49
N ASP A 101 6.64 8.02 -15.51
CA ASP A 101 6.24 7.73 -16.90
C ASP A 101 6.91 6.51 -17.50
N ASP A 102 8.03 6.08 -16.94
CA ASP A 102 8.74 4.85 -17.32
C ASP A 102 8.02 3.57 -16.86
N CYS A 103 6.98 3.68 -16.02
CA CYS A 103 6.22 2.55 -15.46
C CYS A 103 7.08 1.54 -14.69
N ALA A 104 8.28 1.89 -14.31
CA ALA A 104 9.27 1.02 -13.66
C ALA A 104 9.87 1.65 -12.39
N SER A 105 9.57 2.92 -12.15
CA SER A 105 10.11 3.66 -11.03
C SER A 105 9.05 4.54 -10.35
N TYR A 106 9.36 5.00 -9.14
CA TYR A 106 8.50 5.87 -8.36
C TYR A 106 9.30 6.89 -7.56
N VAL A 107 8.60 7.91 -7.08
CA VAL A 107 9.10 8.88 -6.09
C VAL A 107 8.10 9.01 -4.95
N ILE A 108 8.59 9.36 -3.75
CA ILE A 108 7.74 9.74 -2.62
C ILE A 108 7.45 11.24 -2.73
N ILE A 109 6.21 11.64 -2.51
CA ILE A 109 5.77 13.03 -2.63
C ILE A 109 5.16 13.63 -1.35
N ALA A 110 4.79 12.81 -0.37
CA ALA A 110 4.17 13.27 0.89
C ALA A 110 4.12 12.19 1.98
N ASP A 111 3.91 12.56 3.25
CA ASP A 111 4.21 13.91 3.86
C ASP A 111 5.67 13.95 4.30
N GLN A 112 6.21 12.75 4.54
CA GLN A 112 7.57 12.48 5.00
C GLN A 112 8.19 11.41 4.09
N PRO A 113 9.53 11.33 4.00
CA PRO A 113 10.22 10.35 3.18
C PRO A 113 10.22 8.94 3.81
N VAL A 114 9.06 8.47 4.28
CA VAL A 114 8.88 7.12 4.78
C VAL A 114 8.97 6.16 3.60
N MET A 115 9.95 5.26 3.64
CA MET A 115 10.09 4.25 2.59
C MET A 115 8.89 3.30 2.60
N PRO A 116 8.23 3.07 1.46
CA PRO A 116 7.15 2.09 1.35
C PRO A 116 7.61 0.68 1.73
N THR A 117 6.65 -0.19 2.01
CA THR A 117 6.92 -1.62 2.29
C THR A 117 7.88 -2.24 1.28
N SER A 118 8.75 -3.13 1.74
CA SER A 118 9.64 -3.91 0.87
C SER A 118 8.90 -4.80 -0.13
N GLU A 119 7.62 -5.09 0.12
CA GLU A 119 6.73 -5.86 -0.76
C GLU A 119 6.02 -4.98 -1.81
N LEU A 120 6.36 -3.70 -1.89
CA LEU A 120 5.76 -2.77 -2.84
C LEU A 120 5.72 -3.31 -4.29
N PRO A 121 6.78 -3.97 -4.83
CA PRO A 121 6.72 -4.51 -6.19
C PRO A 121 5.60 -5.54 -6.40
N SER A 122 5.31 -6.36 -5.40
CA SER A 122 4.22 -7.36 -5.45
C SER A 122 2.85 -6.69 -5.38
N HIS A 123 2.67 -5.74 -4.46
CA HIS A 123 1.45 -4.96 -4.36
C HIS A 123 1.15 -4.17 -5.64
N LEU A 124 2.14 -3.50 -6.20
CA LEU A 124 1.98 -2.75 -7.46
C LEU A 124 1.67 -3.69 -8.64
N ALA A 125 2.23 -4.91 -8.68
CA ALA A 125 1.86 -5.89 -9.70
C ALA A 125 0.37 -6.29 -9.61
N VAL A 126 -0.18 -6.44 -8.39
CA VAL A 126 -1.62 -6.66 -8.18
C VAL A 126 -2.43 -5.46 -8.71
N HIS A 127 -2.06 -4.23 -8.36
CA HIS A 127 -2.75 -3.05 -8.86
C HIS A 127 -2.67 -2.91 -10.38
N ASN A 128 -1.53 -3.23 -10.98
CA ASN A 128 -1.37 -3.24 -12.44
C ASN A 128 -2.35 -4.22 -13.09
N TYR A 129 -2.47 -5.43 -12.53
CA TYR A 129 -3.44 -6.43 -13.00
C TYR A 129 -4.88 -5.96 -12.81
N LEU A 130 -5.23 -5.38 -11.65
CA LEU A 130 -6.57 -4.87 -11.41
C LEU A 130 -6.96 -3.79 -12.43
N LEU A 131 -6.06 -2.85 -12.73
CA LEU A 131 -6.31 -1.81 -13.73
C LEU A 131 -6.39 -2.38 -15.15
N GLU A 132 -5.53 -3.35 -15.50
CA GLU A 132 -5.62 -4.07 -16.77
C GLU A 132 -7.00 -4.70 -16.99
N LYS A 133 -7.60 -5.25 -15.92
CA LYS A 133 -8.91 -5.92 -15.97
C LYS A 133 -10.09 -4.96 -15.78
N GLY A 134 -9.86 -3.65 -15.63
CA GLY A 134 -10.93 -2.70 -15.35
C GLY A 134 -11.64 -2.96 -14.02
N SER A 135 -10.93 -3.54 -13.05
CA SER A 135 -11.48 -3.87 -11.73
C SER A 135 -11.74 -2.60 -10.91
N PRO A 136 -12.85 -2.54 -10.14
CA PRO A 136 -13.13 -1.43 -9.24
C PRO A 136 -12.31 -1.48 -7.94
N TYR A 137 -11.58 -2.55 -7.68
CA TYR A 137 -10.79 -2.69 -6.45
C TYR A 137 -9.56 -1.80 -6.48
N ARG A 138 -9.35 -1.06 -5.38
CA ARG A 138 -8.29 -0.06 -5.26
C ARG A 138 -7.29 -0.34 -4.13
N ALA A 139 -7.54 -1.37 -3.32
CA ALA A 139 -6.67 -1.74 -2.21
C ALA A 139 -6.05 -3.11 -2.42
N SER A 140 -4.81 -3.26 -1.98
CA SER A 140 -4.11 -4.55 -1.86
C SER A 140 -3.60 -4.70 -0.44
N LEU A 141 -3.93 -5.85 0.18
CA LEU A 141 -3.54 -6.18 1.55
C LEU A 141 -2.76 -7.49 1.56
N HIS A 142 -1.71 -7.50 2.38
CA HIS A 142 -1.00 -8.70 2.80
C HIS A 142 -1.09 -8.84 4.31
N THR A 143 -1.49 -10.02 4.78
CA THR A 143 -1.67 -10.31 6.20
C THR A 143 -1.15 -11.71 6.53
N HIS A 144 -0.93 -11.95 7.82
CA HIS A 144 -0.44 -13.23 8.34
C HIS A 144 -1.50 -13.88 9.24
N PRO A 145 -2.61 -14.44 8.71
CA PRO A 145 -3.62 -15.10 9.51
C PRO A 145 -3.01 -16.31 10.22
N ILE A 146 -3.03 -16.29 11.56
CA ILE A 146 -2.39 -17.31 12.40
C ILE A 146 -2.98 -18.69 12.12
N GLU A 147 -4.28 -18.75 11.86
CA GLU A 147 -5.01 -19.98 11.56
C GLU A 147 -4.51 -20.62 10.26
N LEU A 148 -4.31 -19.83 9.21
CA LEU A 148 -3.78 -20.31 7.93
C LEU A 148 -2.32 -20.76 8.08
N ILE A 149 -1.51 -19.99 8.80
CA ILE A 149 -0.12 -20.35 9.08
C ILE A 149 -0.06 -21.67 9.86
N ALA A 150 -0.88 -21.83 10.90
CA ALA A 150 -0.96 -23.08 11.65
C ALA A 150 -1.36 -24.27 10.77
N MET A 151 -2.29 -24.07 9.82
CA MET A 151 -2.68 -25.11 8.86
C MET A 151 -1.52 -25.56 7.98
N THR A 152 -0.62 -24.67 7.57
CA THR A 152 0.54 -25.03 6.74
C THR A 152 1.56 -25.92 7.46
N HIS A 153 1.52 -26.00 8.79
CA HIS A 153 2.34 -26.91 9.59
C HIS A 153 1.70 -28.29 9.81
N ASN A 154 0.46 -28.49 9.39
CA ASN A 154 -0.23 -29.76 9.53
C ASN A 154 -0.10 -30.59 8.25
N LYS A 155 0.58 -31.75 8.34
CA LYS A 155 0.81 -32.66 7.20
C LYS A 155 -0.46 -33.01 6.43
N LYS A 156 -1.60 -33.14 7.12
CA LYS A 156 -2.90 -33.43 6.49
C LYS A 156 -3.31 -32.40 5.43
N PHE A 157 -2.85 -31.14 5.55
CA PHE A 157 -3.17 -30.06 4.61
C PHE A 157 -2.07 -29.79 3.60
N LEU A 158 -0.83 -30.25 3.86
CA LEU A 158 0.29 -30.12 2.94
C LEU A 158 0.18 -31.04 1.70
N GLU A 159 -0.55 -32.14 1.83
CA GLU A 159 -0.73 -33.14 0.77
C GLU A 159 -1.98 -32.88 -0.10
N LYS A 160 -2.78 -31.86 0.23
CA LYS A 160 -3.94 -31.47 -0.56
C LYS A 160 -3.58 -30.32 -1.47
N ASP A 161 -3.74 -30.54 -2.76
CA ASP A 161 -3.71 -29.48 -3.76
C ASP A 161 -4.85 -28.51 -3.45
N VAL A 162 -4.52 -27.34 -2.91
CA VAL A 162 -5.49 -26.29 -2.52
C VAL A 162 -5.88 -25.47 -3.75
N ALA A 163 -5.41 -25.86 -4.93
CA ALA A 163 -5.55 -25.12 -6.19
C ALA A 163 -6.74 -25.62 -7.05
N ASN A 164 -7.72 -26.32 -6.46
CA ASN A 164 -8.97 -26.65 -7.16
C ASN A 164 -10.17 -26.05 -6.45
#